data_b4e52d0ced314042e8daada6eba3597e
#
_entry.id   b4e52d0ced314042e8daada6eba3597e
#
_cell.length_a   1.000
_cell.length_b   1.000
_cell.length_c   1.000
_cell.angle_alpha   90.00
_cell.angle_beta   90.00
_cell.angle_gamma   90.00
#
_symmetry.space_group_name_H-M   'P 1'
#
loop_
_entity.id
_entity.type
_entity.pdbx_description
1 polymer ?
#
loop_
_entity_poly.entity_id
_entity_poly.type
_entity_poly.pdbx_seq_one_letter_code
_entity_poly.pdbx_strand_id
1 'polypeptide(L)'
;MNIIMVDHMKYQHNITSEIINNIPVIYIEGDLTSDADGDAKNVYSEVKEKYSPHKVIINFENTKYINSSGIATLIHIIQDVNERGGVIAFVGLTEHLKKVMNIVGISDFVQMYNSNNDAVKTV
;
A
#
# COMPACT_ATOMS: atom_id res chain seq x y z
N MET A 1 -27.00 17.18 -9.93
CA MET A 1 -26.36 16.14 -10.69
C MET A 1 -24.83 16.24 -10.64
N ASN A 2 -24.28 17.34 -11.09
CA ASN A 2 -22.84 17.52 -11.07
C ASN A 2 -22.24 17.63 -9.66
N ILE A 3 -23.05 18.03 -8.71
CA ILE A 3 -22.62 18.18 -7.31
C ILE A 3 -22.13 16.85 -6.74
N ILE A 4 -22.82 15.77 -7.05
CA ILE A 4 -22.44 14.44 -6.57
C ILE A 4 -21.07 14.03 -7.14
N MET A 5 -20.84 14.36 -8.42
CA MET A 5 -19.57 14.03 -9.05
C MET A 5 -18.42 14.83 -8.46
N VAL A 6 -18.66 16.09 -8.10
CA VAL A 6 -17.67 16.94 -7.44
C VAL A 6 -17.28 16.34 -6.09
N ASP A 7 -18.27 15.87 -5.32
CA ASP A 7 -18.00 15.25 -4.01
C ASP A 7 -17.19 13.96 -4.14
N HIS A 8 -17.48 13.15 -5.15
CA HIS A 8 -16.68 11.96 -5.44
C HIS A 8 -15.23 12.30 -5.76
N MET A 9 -14.98 13.42 -6.39
CA MET A 9 -13.62 13.82 -6.76
C MET A 9 -12.76 14.21 -5.57
N LYS A 10 -13.36 14.50 -4.40
CA LYS A 10 -12.59 14.82 -3.18
C LYS A 10 -11.76 13.65 -2.67
N TYR A 11 -12.23 12.43 -2.84
CA TYR A 11 -11.64 11.23 -2.25
C TYR A 11 -11.26 10.25 -3.34
N GLN A 12 -10.59 10.77 -4.35
CA GLN A 12 -10.13 9.94 -5.45
C GLN A 12 -8.94 9.09 -5.05
N HIS A 13 -9.02 7.85 -5.45
CA HIS A 13 -7.92 6.92 -5.35
C HIS A 13 -7.87 6.04 -6.58
N ASN A 14 -6.71 5.48 -6.84
CA ASN A 14 -6.53 4.47 -7.87
C ASN A 14 -5.51 3.47 -7.36
N ILE A 15 -5.92 2.21 -7.24
CA ILE A 15 -5.05 1.16 -6.71
C ILE A 15 -4.87 0.11 -7.78
N THR A 16 -3.61 -0.11 -8.17
CA THR A 16 -3.23 -1.03 -9.23
C THR A 16 -2.07 -1.90 -8.78
N SER A 17 -1.72 -2.87 -9.58
CA SER A 17 -0.54 -3.71 -9.31
C SER A 17 0.18 -4.08 -10.59
N GLU A 18 1.46 -4.39 -10.46
CA GLU A 18 2.28 -4.98 -11.51
C GLU A 18 3.31 -5.91 -10.91
N ILE A 19 3.95 -6.69 -11.74
CA ILE A 19 5.02 -7.59 -11.31
C ILE A 19 6.36 -7.06 -11.81
N ILE A 20 7.31 -6.89 -10.90
CA ILE A 20 8.69 -6.50 -11.23
C ILE A 20 9.61 -7.57 -10.64
N ASN A 21 10.38 -8.25 -11.49
CA ASN A 21 11.30 -9.31 -11.08
C ASN A 21 10.61 -10.38 -10.19
N ASN A 22 9.42 -10.79 -10.59
CA ASN A 22 8.58 -11.77 -9.88
C ASN A 22 8.07 -11.28 -8.51
N ILE A 23 8.17 -9.99 -8.22
CA ILE A 23 7.67 -9.38 -6.98
C ILE A 23 6.48 -8.50 -7.32
N PRO A 24 5.30 -8.74 -6.73
CA PRO A 24 4.16 -7.86 -6.94
C PRO A 24 4.37 -6.51 -6.27
N VAL A 25 4.07 -5.47 -7.02
CA VAL A 25 4.11 -4.08 -6.55
C VAL A 25 2.70 -3.53 -6.62
N ILE A 26 2.17 -3.11 -5.49
CA ILE A 26 0.84 -2.50 -5.40
C ILE A 26 1.02 -0.99 -5.31
N TYR A 27 0.40 -0.26 -6.22
CA TYR A 27 0.46 1.20 -6.25
C TYR A 27 -0.78 1.79 -5.61
N ILE A 28 -0.58 2.66 -4.65
CA ILE A 28 -1.66 3.41 -4.02
C ILE A 28 -1.54 4.87 -4.44
N GLU A 29 -2.42 5.30 -5.35
CA GLU A 29 -2.44 6.67 -5.82
C GLU A 29 -3.60 7.42 -5.18
N GLY A 30 -3.36 8.66 -4.76
CA GLY A 30 -4.35 9.51 -4.14
C GLY A 30 -4.52 9.24 -2.66
N ASP A 31 -5.75 9.06 -2.21
CA ASP A 31 -6.08 8.94 -0.79
C ASP A 31 -6.33 7.51 -0.38
N LEU A 32 -5.72 7.09 0.72
CA LEU A 32 -6.01 5.81 1.34
C LEU A 32 -6.86 6.04 2.59
N THR A 33 -8.16 5.95 2.39
CA THR A 33 -9.19 6.17 3.41
C THR A 33 -10.15 4.99 3.42
N SER A 34 -11.25 5.10 4.15
CA SER A 34 -12.28 4.05 4.14
C SER A 34 -12.87 3.82 2.76
N ASP A 35 -12.90 4.84 1.88
CA ASP A 35 -13.40 4.69 0.52
C ASP A 35 -12.49 3.80 -0.34
N ALA A 36 -11.21 3.79 -0.05
CA ALA A 36 -10.22 3.00 -0.78
C ALA A 36 -10.00 1.60 -0.18
N ASP A 37 -10.51 1.33 1.01
CA ASP A 37 -10.25 0.09 1.74
C ASP A 37 -10.62 -1.14 0.93
N GLY A 38 -11.81 -1.15 0.34
CA GLY A 38 -12.28 -2.27 -0.46
C GLY A 38 -11.38 -2.55 -1.67
N ASP A 39 -11.00 -1.50 -2.38
CA ASP A 39 -10.13 -1.64 -3.56
C ASP A 39 -8.73 -2.12 -3.17
N ALA A 40 -8.18 -1.60 -2.08
CA ALA A 40 -6.87 -2.01 -1.59
C ALA A 40 -6.86 -3.49 -1.21
N LYS A 41 -7.86 -3.94 -0.48
CA LYS A 41 -7.99 -5.35 -0.10
C LYS A 41 -8.22 -6.25 -1.30
N ASN A 42 -9.02 -5.79 -2.26
CA ASN A 42 -9.27 -6.57 -3.49
C ASN A 42 -8.00 -6.74 -4.33
N VAL A 43 -7.25 -5.68 -4.54
CA VAL A 43 -5.98 -5.75 -5.28
C VAL A 43 -5.01 -6.68 -4.57
N TYR A 44 -4.88 -6.55 -3.25
CA TYR A 44 -4.03 -7.45 -2.48
C TYR A 44 -4.49 -8.91 -2.59
N SER A 45 -5.79 -9.17 -2.48
CA SER A 45 -6.33 -10.53 -2.60
C SER A 45 -6.06 -11.14 -3.97
N GLU A 46 -6.21 -10.37 -5.04
CA GLU A 46 -5.91 -10.83 -6.40
C GLU A 46 -4.44 -11.20 -6.54
N VAL A 47 -3.55 -10.36 -6.02
CA VAL A 47 -2.11 -10.62 -6.01
C VAL A 47 -1.80 -11.88 -5.23
N LYS A 48 -2.39 -12.04 -4.06
CA LYS A 48 -2.21 -13.19 -3.20
C LYS A 48 -2.64 -14.49 -3.86
N GLU A 49 -3.83 -14.50 -4.44
CA GLU A 49 -4.37 -15.69 -5.10
C GLU A 49 -3.57 -16.09 -6.33
N LYS A 50 -3.17 -15.10 -7.13
CA LYS A 50 -2.52 -15.36 -8.42
C LYS A 50 -1.06 -15.75 -8.27
N TYR A 51 -0.35 -15.16 -7.34
CA TYR A 51 1.11 -15.29 -7.25
C TYR A 51 1.61 -15.95 -5.97
N SER A 52 0.78 -16.06 -4.93
CA SER A 52 1.18 -16.56 -3.61
C SER A 52 2.54 -16.01 -3.16
N PRO A 53 2.73 -14.69 -3.18
CA PRO A 53 4.06 -14.11 -3.04
C PRO A 53 4.59 -14.20 -1.61
N HIS A 54 5.89 -14.43 -1.49
CA HIS A 54 6.60 -14.24 -0.22
C HIS A 54 7.03 -12.79 -0.02
N LYS A 55 7.10 -12.03 -1.10
CA LYS A 55 7.54 -10.63 -1.07
C LYS A 55 6.48 -9.78 -1.71
N VAL A 56 6.12 -8.68 -1.07
CA VAL A 56 5.14 -7.72 -1.58
C VAL A 56 5.69 -6.32 -1.38
N ILE A 57 5.56 -5.49 -2.39
CA ILE A 57 5.93 -4.08 -2.32
C ILE A 57 4.66 -3.25 -2.43
N ILE A 58 4.51 -2.25 -1.55
CA ILE A 58 3.46 -1.24 -1.68
C ILE A 58 4.14 0.09 -1.97
N ASN A 59 3.78 0.69 -3.09
CA ASN A 59 4.35 1.94 -3.55
C ASN A 59 3.43 3.11 -3.23
N PHE A 60 3.96 4.09 -2.50
CA PHE A 60 3.24 5.28 -2.03
C PHE A 60 3.71 6.57 -2.72
N GLU A 61 4.47 6.48 -3.81
CA GLU A 61 5.02 7.68 -4.45
C GLU A 61 3.95 8.72 -4.80
N ASN A 62 2.76 8.26 -5.17
CA ASN A 62 1.65 9.12 -5.54
C ASN A 62 0.52 9.11 -4.52
N THR A 63 0.79 8.65 -3.31
CA THR A 63 -0.16 8.70 -2.21
C THR A 63 -0.13 10.09 -1.58
N LYS A 64 -1.31 10.69 -1.45
CA LYS A 64 -1.43 12.05 -0.91
C LYS A 64 -1.79 12.07 0.55
N TYR A 65 -2.64 11.16 0.98
CA TYR A 65 -3.21 11.19 2.31
C TYR A 65 -3.55 9.78 2.78
N ILE A 66 -3.30 9.50 4.04
CA ILE A 66 -3.67 8.24 4.68
C ILE A 66 -4.30 8.60 6.02
N ASN A 67 -5.53 8.15 6.25
CA ASN A 67 -6.19 8.35 7.54
C ASN A 67 -6.12 7.07 8.39
N SER A 68 -6.79 7.05 9.53
CA SER A 68 -6.77 5.90 10.44
C SER A 68 -7.37 4.64 9.80
N SER A 69 -8.38 4.79 8.95
CA SER A 69 -8.93 3.64 8.19
C SER A 69 -7.90 3.09 7.22
N GLY A 70 -7.14 3.96 6.56
CA GLY A 70 -6.06 3.55 5.67
C GLY A 70 -4.95 2.83 6.42
N ILE A 71 -4.58 3.31 7.59
CA ILE A 71 -3.61 2.64 8.46
C ILE A 71 -4.10 1.24 8.82
N ALA A 72 -5.38 1.09 9.18
CA ALA A 72 -5.95 -0.22 9.50
C ALA A 72 -5.88 -1.18 8.30
N THR A 73 -6.12 -0.68 7.09
CA THR A 73 -5.98 -1.46 5.86
C THR A 73 -4.55 -1.97 5.69
N LEU A 74 -3.57 -1.10 5.88
CA LEU A 74 -2.15 -1.48 5.77
C LEU A 74 -1.78 -2.51 6.83
N ILE A 75 -2.23 -2.35 8.05
CA ILE A 75 -1.98 -3.31 9.13
C ILE A 75 -2.55 -4.68 8.76
N HIS A 76 -3.75 -4.72 8.21
CA HIS A 76 -4.35 -5.97 7.75
C HIS A 76 -3.47 -6.69 6.72
N ILE A 77 -2.98 -5.97 5.72
CA ILE A 77 -2.11 -6.53 4.69
C ILE A 77 -0.78 -7.00 5.28
N ILE A 78 -0.18 -6.19 6.15
CA ILE A 78 1.08 -6.53 6.81
C ILE A 78 0.94 -7.81 7.62
N GLN A 79 -0.12 -7.93 8.40
CA GLN A 79 -0.37 -9.12 9.22
C GLN A 79 -0.53 -10.36 8.35
N ASP A 80 -1.28 -10.27 7.27
CA ASP A 80 -1.48 -11.41 6.37
C ASP A 80 -0.17 -11.87 5.73
N VAL A 81 0.65 -10.93 5.25
CA VAL A 81 1.96 -11.25 4.69
C VAL A 81 2.86 -11.90 5.73
N ASN A 82 2.92 -11.33 6.93
CA ASN A 82 3.77 -11.87 8.01
C ASN A 82 3.34 -13.26 8.47
N GLU A 83 2.04 -13.51 8.56
CA GLU A 83 1.52 -14.83 8.94
C GLU A 83 1.90 -15.91 7.96
N ARG A 84 2.10 -15.54 6.70
CA ARG A 84 2.54 -16.46 5.65
C ARG A 84 4.07 -16.57 5.55
N GLY A 85 4.79 -15.97 6.50
CA GLY A 85 6.25 -15.95 6.49
C GLY A 85 6.85 -15.04 5.42
N GLY A 86 6.08 -14.12 4.89
CA GLY A 86 6.53 -13.22 3.83
C GLY A 86 7.16 -11.94 4.35
N VAL A 87 7.64 -11.14 3.40
CA VAL A 87 8.27 -9.83 3.65
C VAL A 87 7.48 -8.77 2.89
N ILE A 88 7.23 -7.65 3.55
CA ILE A 88 6.56 -6.51 2.94
C ILE A 88 7.47 -5.29 2.98
N ALA A 89 7.54 -4.56 1.88
CA ALA A 89 8.31 -3.33 1.76
C ALA A 89 7.42 -2.18 1.32
N PHE A 90 7.66 -1.00 1.86
CA PHE A 90 7.02 0.25 1.47
C PHE A 90 8.00 1.10 0.69
N VAL A 91 7.54 1.70 -0.40
CA VAL A 91 8.36 2.50 -1.30
C VAL A 91 7.77 3.89 -1.43
N GLY A 92 8.64 4.88 -1.42
CA GLY A 92 8.27 6.25 -1.78
C GLY A 92 7.47 7.02 -0.74
N LEU A 93 7.53 6.63 0.53
CA LEU A 93 6.88 7.38 1.59
C LEU A 93 7.54 8.76 1.75
N THR A 94 6.71 9.78 1.92
CA THR A 94 7.21 11.10 2.33
C THR A 94 7.75 11.03 3.76
N GLU A 95 8.56 12.01 4.15
CA GLU A 95 9.06 12.09 5.53
C GLU A 95 7.92 12.15 6.54
N HIS A 96 6.85 12.85 6.21
CA HIS A 96 5.66 12.90 7.06
C HIS A 96 5.03 11.52 7.23
N LEU A 97 4.83 10.79 6.14
CA LEU A 97 4.22 9.45 6.20
C LEU A 97 5.13 8.45 6.93
N LYS A 98 6.45 8.57 6.76
CA LYS A 98 7.40 7.75 7.54
C LYS A 98 7.23 7.97 9.04
N LYS A 99 7.06 9.22 9.46
CA LYS A 99 6.82 9.55 10.88
C LYS A 99 5.51 8.96 11.38
N VAL A 100 4.46 9.04 10.56
CA VAL A 100 3.16 8.43 10.90
C VAL A 100 3.32 6.93 11.09
N MET A 101 3.99 6.24 10.18
CA MET A 101 4.23 4.80 10.27
C MET A 101 5.01 4.44 11.53
N ASN A 102 5.99 5.24 11.89
CA ASN A 102 6.77 5.04 13.10
C ASN A 102 5.92 5.22 14.37
N ILE A 103 5.10 6.26 14.42
CA ILE A 103 4.23 6.54 15.56
C ILE A 103 3.22 5.42 15.79
N VAL A 104 2.63 4.88 14.74
CA VAL A 104 1.65 3.79 14.87
C VAL A 104 2.30 2.41 14.99
N GLY A 105 3.62 2.32 14.94
CA GLY A 105 4.36 1.07 15.16
C GLY A 105 4.49 0.16 13.94
N ILE A 106 4.15 0.64 12.76
CA ILE A 106 4.26 -0.16 11.53
C ILE A 106 5.71 -0.34 11.08
N SER A 107 6.56 0.65 11.33
CA SER A 107 7.93 0.66 10.80
C SER A 107 8.78 -0.54 11.21
N ASP A 108 8.45 -1.19 12.32
CA ASP A 108 9.16 -2.39 12.77
C ASP A 108 8.81 -3.64 11.95
N PHE A 109 7.71 -3.60 11.20
CA PHE A 109 7.19 -4.75 10.47
C PHE A 109 7.35 -4.64 8.96
N VAL A 110 7.90 -3.55 8.46
CA VAL A 110 8.09 -3.30 7.03
C VAL A 110 9.48 -2.79 6.77
N GLN A 111 9.98 -3.06 5.58
CA GLN A 111 11.21 -2.44 5.08
C GLN A 111 10.82 -1.22 4.25
N MET A 112 11.62 -0.15 4.29
CA MET A 112 11.32 1.09 3.59
C MET A 112 12.41 1.43 2.59
N TYR A 113 12.02 1.77 1.38
CA TYR A 113 12.93 2.11 0.29
C TYR A 113 12.43 3.36 -0.44
N ASN A 114 13.33 4.02 -1.17
CA ASN A 114 12.98 5.21 -1.93
C ASN A 114 12.41 4.91 -3.31
N SER A 115 12.69 3.73 -3.86
CA SER A 115 12.24 3.37 -5.19
C SER A 115 11.92 1.88 -5.29
N ASN A 116 11.12 1.51 -6.30
CA ASN A 116 10.87 0.09 -6.60
C ASN A 116 12.18 -0.64 -6.89
N ASN A 117 13.07 0.01 -7.61
CA ASN A 117 14.34 -0.60 -7.99
C ASN A 117 15.17 -0.97 -6.78
N ASP A 118 15.27 -0.08 -5.79
CA ASP A 118 15.97 -0.38 -4.54
C ASP A 118 15.30 -1.52 -3.78
N ALA A 119 13.97 -1.51 -3.73
CA ALA A 119 13.21 -2.54 -3.02
C ALA A 119 13.40 -3.92 -3.64
N VAL A 120 13.26 -4.05 -4.97
CA VAL A 120 13.36 -5.36 -5.63
C VAL A 120 14.75 -5.98 -5.55
N LYS A 121 15.78 -5.14 -5.42
CA LYS A 121 17.16 -5.62 -5.26
C LYS A 121 17.45 -6.14 -3.87
N THR A 122 16.73 -5.64 -2.87
CA THR A 122 17.11 -5.82 -1.46
C THR A 122 16.18 -6.76 -0.69
N VAL A 123 14.88 -6.75 -1.02
CA VAL A 123 13.93 -7.62 -0.31
C VAL A 123 14.17 -9.13 -0.47
#